data_4c31d13f6857af31634690006283a6c4
#
_entry.id   4c31d13f6857af31634690006283a6c4
#
_cell.length_a   1.000
_cell.length_b   1.000
_cell.length_c   1.000
_cell.angle_alpha   90.00
_cell.angle_beta   90.00
_cell.angle_gamma   90.00
#
_symmetry.space_group_name_H-M   'P 1'
#
loop_
_entity.id
_entity.type
_entity.pdbx_description
1 polymer ?
#
loop_
_entity_poly.entity_id
_entity_poly.type
_entity_poly.pdbx_seq_one_letter_code
_entity_poly.pdbx_strand_id
1 'polypeptide(L)'
;MNRQQALDILHEFTKSEGLRKHALAVEACVTAYAHKFGADEEQWSVTALLHDFDWEIHPVLPDHPIKGEPILAERGVSDEIRRAILSHADFTGVSRESPLEKTLFACDELAGFITAVSYVKPHRSVFEVDAPSVRRKMKDKAFARSVNREDIVNGARELGVELDDHIAFCVKAMQDRADELGLKGSNISLG
;
A
#
# COMPACT_ATOMS: atom_id res chain seq x y z
N MET A 1 -9.59 -15.93 -6.38
CA MET A 1 -8.11 -15.95 -6.30
C MET A 1 -7.74 -15.83 -4.84
N ASN A 2 -6.77 -16.60 -4.36
CA ASN A 2 -6.28 -16.51 -2.99
C ASN A 2 -4.95 -15.73 -2.90
N ARG A 3 -4.50 -15.43 -1.66
CA ARG A 3 -3.27 -14.68 -1.40
C ARG A 3 -2.03 -15.29 -2.08
N GLN A 4 -1.87 -16.61 -2.04
CA GLN A 4 -0.71 -17.27 -2.63
C GLN A 4 -0.66 -17.08 -4.16
N GLN A 5 -1.80 -17.23 -4.82
CA GLN A 5 -1.90 -16.99 -6.26
C GLN A 5 -1.59 -15.53 -6.65
N ALA A 6 -1.99 -14.57 -5.81
CA ALA A 6 -1.63 -13.16 -6.00
C ALA A 6 -0.12 -12.93 -5.84
N LEU A 7 0.52 -13.55 -4.84
CA LEU A 7 1.98 -13.50 -4.66
C LEU A 7 2.73 -14.12 -5.85
N ASP A 8 2.21 -15.22 -6.41
CA ASP A 8 2.83 -15.87 -7.58
C ASP A 8 2.81 -14.92 -8.79
N ILE A 9 1.68 -14.22 -9.03
CA ILE A 9 1.58 -13.19 -10.08
C ILE A 9 2.53 -12.02 -9.78
N LEU A 10 2.51 -11.49 -8.56
CA LEU A 10 3.41 -10.40 -8.17
C LEU A 10 4.87 -10.78 -8.43
N HIS A 11 5.29 -11.98 -8.05
CA HIS A 11 6.67 -12.44 -8.24
C HIS A 11 7.03 -12.75 -9.71
N GLU A 12 6.04 -13.10 -10.54
CA GLU A 12 6.23 -13.30 -11.98
C GLU A 12 6.57 -11.98 -12.67
N PHE A 13 5.84 -10.91 -12.40
CA PHE A 13 5.95 -9.64 -13.09
C PHE A 13 6.90 -8.64 -12.40
N THR A 14 7.02 -8.69 -11.08
CA THR A 14 7.84 -7.77 -10.28
C THR A 14 9.08 -8.48 -9.75
N LYS A 15 10.28 -8.06 -10.17
CA LYS A 15 11.56 -8.62 -9.70
C LYS A 15 12.20 -7.77 -8.61
N SER A 16 11.92 -6.48 -8.60
CA SER A 16 12.39 -5.55 -7.58
C SER A 16 11.90 -5.93 -6.19
N GLU A 17 12.86 -6.17 -5.28
CA GLU A 17 12.55 -6.43 -3.87
C GLU A 17 11.83 -5.24 -3.22
N GLY A 18 12.20 -4.01 -3.61
CA GLY A 18 11.56 -2.80 -3.11
C GLY A 18 10.08 -2.72 -3.46
N LEU A 19 9.71 -3.02 -4.71
CA LEU A 19 8.30 -3.03 -5.14
C LEU A 19 7.51 -4.17 -4.49
N ARG A 20 8.11 -5.34 -4.33
CA ARG A 20 7.48 -6.46 -3.60
C ARG A 20 7.21 -6.09 -2.13
N LYS A 21 8.17 -5.44 -1.48
CA LYS A 21 7.99 -4.93 -0.09
C LYS A 21 6.94 -3.84 -0.02
N HIS A 22 6.85 -2.97 -1.02
CA HIS A 22 5.77 -1.99 -1.10
C HIS A 22 4.40 -2.68 -1.16
N ALA A 23 4.21 -3.64 -2.05
CA ALA A 23 2.97 -4.40 -2.15
C ALA A 23 2.58 -5.08 -0.81
N LEU A 24 3.56 -5.68 -0.11
CA LEU A 24 3.35 -6.26 1.22
C LEU A 24 3.01 -5.21 2.29
N ALA A 25 3.60 -4.02 2.23
CA ALA A 25 3.30 -2.93 3.16
C ALA A 25 1.88 -2.38 2.96
N VAL A 26 1.47 -2.21 1.70
CA VAL A 26 0.10 -1.84 1.35
C VAL A 26 -0.88 -2.94 1.79
N GLU A 27 -0.56 -4.21 1.54
CA GLU A 27 -1.35 -5.35 2.00
C GLU A 27 -1.54 -5.32 3.53
N ALA A 28 -0.49 -5.07 4.31
CA ALA A 28 -0.60 -4.99 5.77
C ALA A 28 -1.63 -3.95 6.21
N CYS A 29 -1.61 -2.76 5.61
CA CYS A 29 -2.55 -1.69 5.93
C CYS A 29 -3.98 -2.01 5.47
N VAL A 30 -4.13 -2.48 4.23
CA VAL A 30 -5.43 -2.76 3.61
C VAL A 30 -6.14 -3.91 4.32
N THR A 31 -5.44 -5.00 4.67
CA THR A 31 -6.04 -6.13 5.41
C THR A 31 -6.41 -5.76 6.85
N ALA A 32 -5.65 -4.89 7.50
CA ALA A 32 -6.03 -4.37 8.82
C ALA A 32 -7.35 -3.57 8.76
N TYR A 33 -7.56 -2.79 7.69
CA TYR A 33 -8.85 -2.14 7.45
C TYR A 33 -9.96 -3.13 7.07
N ALA A 34 -9.66 -4.18 6.29
CA ALA A 34 -10.63 -5.23 5.99
C ALA A 34 -11.16 -5.85 7.30
N HIS A 35 -10.25 -6.20 8.20
CA HIS A 35 -10.60 -6.71 9.53
C HIS A 35 -11.48 -5.72 10.31
N LYS A 36 -11.08 -4.43 10.35
CA LYS A 36 -11.82 -3.36 11.04
C LYS A 36 -13.25 -3.18 10.51
N PHE A 37 -13.43 -3.34 9.20
CA PHE A 37 -14.74 -3.18 8.55
C PHE A 37 -15.55 -4.47 8.45
N GLY A 38 -15.00 -5.61 8.88
CA GLY A 38 -15.64 -6.92 8.75
C GLY A 38 -15.80 -7.35 7.27
N ALA A 39 -14.86 -6.94 6.42
CA ALA A 39 -14.83 -7.24 5.00
C ALA A 39 -14.04 -8.52 4.71
N ASP A 40 -14.05 -8.98 3.44
CA ASP A 40 -13.29 -10.13 2.98
C ASP A 40 -11.79 -9.83 2.96
N GLU A 41 -11.06 -10.27 4.00
CA GLU A 41 -9.63 -10.04 4.15
C GLU A 41 -8.81 -10.66 3.01
N GLU A 42 -9.24 -11.81 2.45
CA GLU A 42 -8.54 -12.44 1.32
C GLU A 42 -8.69 -11.62 0.04
N GLN A 43 -9.89 -11.15 -0.26
CA GLN A 43 -10.13 -10.28 -1.41
C GLN A 43 -9.30 -8.98 -1.31
N TRP A 44 -9.28 -8.36 -0.13
CA TRP A 44 -8.56 -7.12 0.09
C TRP A 44 -7.04 -7.32 0.05
N SER A 45 -6.55 -8.45 0.55
CA SER A 45 -5.14 -8.86 0.44
C SER A 45 -4.72 -9.01 -1.04
N VAL A 46 -5.51 -9.74 -1.83
CA VAL A 46 -5.26 -9.93 -3.27
C VAL A 46 -5.20 -8.59 -4.00
N THR A 47 -6.14 -7.69 -3.70
CA THR A 47 -6.20 -6.36 -4.32
C THR A 47 -4.94 -5.55 -4.02
N ALA A 48 -4.52 -5.52 -2.75
CA ALA A 48 -3.34 -4.79 -2.32
C ALA A 48 -2.03 -5.36 -2.91
N LEU A 49 -1.90 -6.69 -2.98
CA LEU A 49 -0.72 -7.32 -3.56
C LEU A 49 -0.58 -7.06 -5.07
N LEU A 50 -1.70 -6.90 -5.78
CA LEU A 50 -1.72 -6.78 -7.23
C LEU A 50 -1.84 -5.34 -7.74
N HIS A 51 -2.00 -4.33 -6.87
CA HIS A 51 -2.28 -2.97 -7.35
C HIS A 51 -1.16 -2.41 -8.25
N ASP A 52 0.09 -2.71 -7.95
CA ASP A 52 1.30 -2.25 -8.65
C ASP A 52 2.08 -3.38 -9.34
N PHE A 53 1.49 -4.57 -9.53
CA PHE A 53 2.22 -5.74 -10.04
C PHE A 53 2.87 -5.48 -11.42
N ASP A 54 2.28 -4.60 -12.21
CA ASP A 54 2.70 -4.27 -13.56
C ASP A 54 3.63 -3.05 -13.65
N TRP A 55 3.92 -2.36 -12.53
CA TRP A 55 4.74 -1.15 -12.52
C TRP A 55 6.13 -1.37 -13.12
N GLU A 56 6.74 -2.52 -12.91
CA GLU A 56 8.08 -2.81 -13.43
C GLU A 56 8.09 -3.04 -14.96
N ILE A 57 7.00 -3.56 -15.51
CA ILE A 57 6.83 -3.78 -16.95
C ILE A 57 6.17 -2.59 -17.67
N HIS A 58 5.49 -1.73 -16.94
CA HIS A 58 4.79 -0.53 -17.43
C HIS A 58 5.15 0.71 -16.61
N PRO A 59 6.44 1.13 -16.55
CA PRO A 59 6.90 2.15 -15.59
C PRO A 59 6.54 3.58 -15.96
N VAL A 60 5.70 3.78 -16.97
CA VAL A 60 5.32 5.11 -17.46
C VAL A 60 3.81 5.27 -17.50
N LEU A 61 3.34 6.45 -17.07
CA LEU A 61 1.94 6.81 -17.20
C LEU A 61 1.61 7.17 -18.66
N PRO A 62 0.41 6.81 -19.19
CA PRO A 62 -0.71 6.18 -18.47
C PRO A 62 -0.72 4.63 -18.55
N ASP A 63 0.39 3.98 -18.85
CA ASP A 63 0.42 2.53 -19.10
C ASP A 63 0.03 1.74 -17.84
N HIS A 64 0.67 2.00 -16.72
CA HIS A 64 0.26 1.49 -15.41
C HIS A 64 -0.95 2.31 -14.87
N PRO A 65 -1.99 1.70 -14.30
CA PRO A 65 -2.33 0.27 -14.23
C PRO A 65 -3.20 -0.20 -15.43
N ILE A 66 -3.41 0.66 -16.45
CA ILE A 66 -4.34 0.40 -17.56
C ILE A 66 -3.92 -0.84 -18.37
N LYS A 67 -2.61 -1.00 -18.64
CA LYS A 67 -2.09 -2.17 -19.37
C LYS A 67 -1.97 -3.42 -18.51
N GLY A 68 -1.91 -3.28 -17.20
CA GLY A 68 -1.94 -4.39 -16.25
C GLY A 68 -3.31 -5.03 -16.13
N GLU A 69 -4.38 -4.25 -16.25
CA GLU A 69 -5.75 -4.74 -16.09
C GLU A 69 -6.10 -5.94 -16.98
N PRO A 70 -5.85 -5.95 -18.30
CA PRO A 70 -6.12 -7.11 -19.15
C PRO A 70 -5.35 -8.37 -18.73
N ILE A 71 -4.11 -8.22 -18.23
CA ILE A 71 -3.31 -9.34 -17.73
C ILE A 71 -4.02 -9.98 -16.53
N LEU A 72 -4.53 -9.16 -15.61
CA LEU A 72 -5.28 -9.66 -14.45
C LEU A 72 -6.59 -10.34 -14.87
N ALA A 73 -7.27 -9.81 -15.87
CA ALA A 73 -8.48 -10.42 -16.42
C ALA A 73 -8.19 -11.83 -16.98
N GLU A 74 -7.13 -12.00 -17.76
CA GLU A 74 -6.68 -13.29 -18.29
C GLU A 74 -6.29 -14.29 -17.19
N ARG A 75 -5.82 -13.79 -16.04
CA ARG A 75 -5.48 -14.59 -14.85
C ARG A 75 -6.69 -14.92 -13.97
N GLY A 76 -7.90 -14.49 -14.37
CA GLY A 76 -9.15 -14.78 -13.66
C GLY A 76 -9.33 -13.95 -12.39
N VAL A 77 -8.71 -12.79 -12.30
CA VAL A 77 -8.96 -11.82 -11.22
C VAL A 77 -10.34 -11.19 -11.45
N SER A 78 -11.17 -11.13 -10.40
CA SER A 78 -12.53 -10.62 -10.49
C SER A 78 -12.59 -9.15 -10.90
N ASP A 79 -13.70 -8.77 -11.54
CA ASP A 79 -13.95 -7.39 -11.98
C ASP A 79 -13.88 -6.40 -10.83
N GLU A 80 -14.34 -6.78 -9.65
CA GLU A 80 -14.30 -5.93 -8.45
C GLU A 80 -12.87 -5.59 -8.03
N ILE A 81 -11.98 -6.61 -8.00
CA ILE A 81 -10.56 -6.40 -7.69
C ILE A 81 -9.90 -5.55 -8.78
N ARG A 82 -10.12 -5.86 -10.05
CA ARG A 82 -9.53 -5.12 -11.17
C ARG A 82 -10.00 -3.67 -11.19
N ARG A 83 -11.29 -3.42 -10.91
CA ARG A 83 -11.84 -2.07 -10.77
C ARG A 83 -11.17 -1.32 -9.61
N ALA A 84 -10.99 -1.95 -8.45
CA ALA A 84 -10.31 -1.35 -7.32
C ALA A 84 -8.86 -0.96 -7.67
N ILE A 85 -8.16 -1.85 -8.38
CA ILE A 85 -6.80 -1.57 -8.87
C ILE A 85 -6.80 -0.37 -9.83
N LEU A 86 -7.70 -0.30 -10.80
CA LEU A 86 -7.79 0.86 -11.69
C LEU A 86 -8.08 2.16 -10.93
N SER A 87 -8.91 2.10 -9.90
CA SER A 87 -9.35 3.30 -9.16
C SER A 87 -8.27 3.95 -8.30
N HIS A 88 -7.14 3.25 -8.02
CA HIS A 88 -6.08 3.84 -7.21
C HIS A 88 -5.32 4.96 -7.94
N ALA A 89 -5.42 5.05 -9.26
CA ALA A 89 -4.79 6.07 -10.08
C ALA A 89 -5.85 7.01 -10.70
N ASP A 90 -5.85 8.29 -10.32
CA ASP A 90 -6.88 9.27 -10.71
C ASP A 90 -7.03 9.43 -12.22
N PHE A 91 -5.93 9.34 -12.99
CA PHE A 91 -5.96 9.53 -14.43
C PHE A 91 -6.69 8.41 -15.19
N THR A 92 -6.98 7.27 -14.57
CA THR A 92 -7.82 6.22 -15.18
C THR A 92 -9.27 6.63 -15.35
N GLY A 93 -9.72 7.65 -14.60
CA GLY A 93 -11.10 8.12 -14.58
C GLY A 93 -12.07 7.18 -13.85
N VAL A 94 -11.57 6.13 -13.21
CA VAL A 94 -12.40 5.21 -12.41
C VAL A 94 -12.58 5.79 -11.01
N SER A 95 -13.83 6.20 -10.69
CA SER A 95 -14.18 6.76 -9.37
C SER A 95 -14.04 5.72 -8.26
N ARG A 96 -13.60 6.15 -7.08
CA ARG A 96 -13.57 5.32 -5.87
C ARG A 96 -14.91 5.39 -5.14
N GLU A 97 -15.65 4.30 -5.17
CA GLU A 97 -17.00 4.20 -4.61
C GLU A 97 -17.06 3.27 -3.41
N SER A 98 -16.46 2.07 -3.56
CA SER A 98 -16.48 1.03 -2.53
C SER A 98 -15.48 1.29 -1.38
N PRO A 99 -15.70 0.69 -0.20
CA PRO A 99 -14.73 0.74 0.89
C PRO A 99 -13.34 0.18 0.49
N LEU A 100 -13.29 -0.86 -0.34
CA LEU A 100 -12.03 -1.44 -0.84
C LEU A 100 -11.24 -0.42 -1.66
N GLU A 101 -11.88 0.23 -2.62
CA GLU A 101 -11.26 1.23 -3.50
C GLU A 101 -10.70 2.41 -2.70
N LYS A 102 -11.49 2.94 -1.77
CA LYS A 102 -11.06 4.06 -0.90
C LYS A 102 -9.93 3.66 0.02
N THR A 103 -9.97 2.44 0.56
CA THR A 103 -8.91 1.95 1.45
C THR A 103 -7.62 1.70 0.70
N LEU A 104 -7.66 1.10 -0.49
CA LEU A 104 -6.47 0.90 -1.32
C LEU A 104 -5.78 2.24 -1.58
N PHE A 105 -6.51 3.23 -2.08
CA PHE A 105 -5.98 4.57 -2.35
C PHE A 105 -5.43 5.26 -1.10
N ALA A 106 -6.12 5.13 0.04
CA ALA A 106 -5.68 5.73 1.28
C ALA A 106 -4.39 5.11 1.85
N CYS A 107 -4.17 3.81 1.60
CA CYS A 107 -3.04 3.07 2.16
C CYS A 107 -1.80 3.08 1.27
N ASP A 108 -1.93 3.20 -0.04
CA ASP A 108 -0.86 3.03 -1.01
C ASP A 108 0.32 3.97 -0.75
N GLU A 109 0.17 5.25 -1.01
CA GLU A 109 1.22 6.25 -0.83
C GLU A 109 1.68 6.36 0.64
N LEU A 110 0.75 6.17 1.59
CA LEU A 110 1.07 6.22 3.01
C LEU A 110 1.97 5.06 3.44
N ALA A 111 1.73 3.84 2.98
CA ALA A 111 2.56 2.68 3.31
C ALA A 111 4.00 2.86 2.79
N GLY A 112 4.15 3.37 1.56
CA GLY A 112 5.45 3.74 1.00
C GLY A 112 6.14 4.83 1.82
N PHE A 113 5.39 5.85 2.26
CA PHE A 113 5.92 6.93 3.06
C PHE A 113 6.36 6.47 4.46
N ILE A 114 5.56 5.64 5.15
CA ILE A 114 5.93 5.04 6.45
C ILE A 114 7.21 4.21 6.32
N THR A 115 7.33 3.42 5.26
CA THR A 115 8.53 2.64 4.94
C THR A 115 9.75 3.55 4.82
N ALA A 116 9.64 4.65 4.06
CA ALA A 116 10.72 5.61 3.93
C ALA A 116 11.10 6.28 5.28
N VAL A 117 10.10 6.62 6.10
CA VAL A 117 10.35 7.17 7.45
C VAL A 117 11.05 6.15 8.34
N SER A 118 10.68 4.86 8.26
CA SER A 118 11.33 3.78 9.01
C SER A 118 12.83 3.69 8.68
N TYR A 119 13.19 3.78 7.41
CA TYR A 119 14.59 3.67 6.97
C TYR A 119 15.52 4.78 7.46
N VAL A 120 14.98 5.95 7.82
CA VAL A 120 15.78 7.07 8.36
C VAL A 120 15.76 7.15 9.90
N LYS A 121 15.12 6.18 10.55
CA LYS A 121 15.20 6.04 12.02
C LYS A 121 16.54 5.40 12.43
N PRO A 122 17.01 5.62 13.68
CA PRO A 122 18.29 5.11 14.15
C PRO A 122 18.49 3.60 13.95
N HIS A 123 17.47 2.80 14.20
CA HIS A 123 17.51 1.34 14.03
C HIS A 123 16.85 0.86 12.73
N ARG A 124 16.42 1.76 11.87
CA ARG A 124 15.68 1.47 10.62
C ARG A 124 14.42 0.64 10.88
N SER A 125 13.70 0.99 11.93
CA SER A 125 12.59 0.20 12.44
C SER A 125 11.27 0.95 12.36
N VAL A 126 10.20 0.25 11.95
CA VAL A 126 8.84 0.77 12.00
C VAL A 126 8.34 0.95 13.44
N PHE A 127 8.97 0.27 14.43
CA PHE A 127 8.67 0.47 15.86
C PHE A 127 9.09 1.84 16.38
N GLU A 128 9.96 2.55 15.66
CA GLU A 128 10.37 3.93 15.98
C GLU A 128 9.52 4.98 15.27
N VAL A 129 8.52 4.56 14.48
CA VAL A 129 7.64 5.46 13.71
C VAL A 129 6.34 5.71 14.47
N ASP A 130 5.94 6.97 14.50
CA ASP A 130 4.67 7.45 15.06
C ASP A 130 4.05 8.52 14.13
N ALA A 131 2.77 8.84 14.33
CA ALA A 131 2.09 9.83 13.52
C ALA A 131 2.78 11.20 13.53
N PRO A 132 3.25 11.75 14.66
CA PRO A 132 4.00 13.00 14.67
C PRO A 132 5.28 12.97 13.81
N SER A 133 6.02 11.86 13.78
CA SER A 133 7.23 11.74 12.97
C SER A 133 6.92 11.67 11.48
N VAL A 134 5.85 10.96 11.09
CA VAL A 134 5.34 10.94 9.71
C VAL A 134 4.92 12.35 9.29
N ARG A 135 4.09 13.02 10.09
CA ARG A 135 3.62 14.40 9.83
C ARG A 135 4.76 15.39 9.67
N ARG A 136 5.81 15.27 10.49
CA ARG A 136 7.01 16.10 10.37
C ARG A 136 7.73 15.87 9.05
N LYS A 137 7.88 14.60 8.63
CA LYS A 137 8.51 14.24 7.36
C LYS A 137 7.66 14.62 6.14
N MET A 138 6.34 14.64 6.24
CA MET A 138 5.46 15.15 5.18
C MET A 138 5.73 16.62 4.82
N LYS A 139 6.22 17.43 5.77
CA LYS A 139 6.59 18.84 5.53
C LYS A 139 7.92 18.98 4.79
N ASP A 140 8.78 17.97 4.82
CA ASP A 140 10.07 17.95 4.12
C ASP A 140 9.89 17.53 2.67
N LYS A 141 9.84 18.51 1.76
CA LYS A 141 9.64 18.28 0.32
C LYS A 141 10.79 17.52 -0.34
N ALA A 142 11.98 17.50 0.25
CA ALA A 142 13.12 16.78 -0.27
C ALA A 142 13.12 15.29 0.10
N PHE A 143 12.41 14.94 1.17
CA PHE A 143 12.30 13.58 1.65
C PHE A 143 11.29 12.78 0.80
N ALA A 144 11.62 11.55 0.38
CA ALA A 144 10.75 10.63 -0.37
C ALA A 144 9.95 11.38 -1.47
N ARG A 145 10.64 12.02 -2.42
CA ARG A 145 10.05 12.93 -3.42
C ARG A 145 9.02 12.27 -4.33
N SER A 146 9.15 10.96 -4.58
CA SER A 146 8.24 10.19 -5.43
C SER A 146 6.86 10.01 -4.80
N VAL A 147 6.74 10.10 -3.48
CA VAL A 147 5.48 9.92 -2.76
C VAL A 147 4.60 11.17 -2.90
N ASN A 148 3.37 11.01 -3.34
CA ASN A 148 2.38 12.07 -3.43
C ASN A 148 1.72 12.34 -2.07
N ARG A 149 2.08 13.46 -1.41
CA ARG A 149 1.52 13.83 -0.10
C ARG A 149 0.05 14.22 -0.16
N GLU A 150 -0.40 14.73 -1.30
CA GLU A 150 -1.80 15.12 -1.49
C GLU A 150 -2.68 13.87 -1.49
N ASP A 151 -2.22 12.77 -2.09
CA ASP A 151 -2.94 11.51 -2.11
C ASP A 151 -3.03 10.88 -0.71
N ILE A 152 -1.98 11.02 0.13
CA ILE A 152 -2.07 10.62 1.54
C ILE A 152 -3.20 11.38 2.26
N VAL A 153 -3.28 12.69 2.08
CA VAL A 153 -4.31 13.53 2.73
C VAL A 153 -5.70 13.26 2.15
N ASN A 154 -5.78 13.17 0.83
CA ASN A 154 -7.03 12.90 0.12
C ASN A 154 -7.56 11.50 0.43
N GLY A 155 -6.68 10.51 0.52
CA GLY A 155 -7.03 9.14 0.87
C GLY A 155 -7.67 9.04 2.25
N ALA A 156 -7.08 9.67 3.27
CA ALA A 156 -7.68 9.72 4.60
C ALA A 156 -9.06 10.39 4.59
N ARG A 157 -9.19 11.50 3.83
CA ARG A 157 -10.47 12.22 3.68
C ARG A 157 -11.54 11.38 2.98
N GLU A 158 -11.20 10.71 1.88
CA GLU A 158 -12.12 9.85 1.13
C GLU A 158 -12.55 8.62 1.93
N LEU A 159 -11.64 8.08 2.73
CA LEU A 159 -11.91 6.98 3.65
C LEU A 159 -12.74 7.43 4.86
N GLY A 160 -12.86 8.74 5.11
CA GLY A 160 -13.62 9.32 6.21
C GLY A 160 -12.95 9.16 7.59
N VAL A 161 -11.62 9.21 7.63
CA VAL A 161 -10.82 9.07 8.84
C VAL A 161 -9.92 10.30 9.06
N GLU A 162 -9.64 10.63 10.31
CA GLU A 162 -8.65 11.66 10.64
C GLU A 162 -7.25 11.20 10.24
N LEU A 163 -6.47 12.11 9.65
CA LEU A 163 -5.16 11.76 9.07
C LEU A 163 -4.19 11.17 10.10
N ASP A 164 -4.14 11.73 11.32
CA ASP A 164 -3.22 11.24 12.35
C ASP A 164 -3.64 9.85 12.86
N ASP A 165 -4.94 9.59 12.96
CA ASP A 165 -5.48 8.27 13.31
C ASP A 165 -5.22 7.24 12.21
N HIS A 166 -5.36 7.65 10.94
CA HIS A 166 -5.04 6.81 9.78
C HIS A 166 -3.56 6.44 9.75
N ILE A 167 -2.66 7.41 9.95
CA ILE A 167 -1.22 7.17 10.03
C ILE A 167 -0.90 6.19 11.17
N ALA A 168 -1.43 6.44 12.37
CA ALA A 168 -1.19 5.57 13.53
C ALA A 168 -1.70 4.14 13.29
N PHE A 169 -2.86 4.00 12.65
CA PHE A 169 -3.45 2.70 12.29
C PHE A 169 -2.57 1.94 11.29
N CYS A 170 -2.12 2.59 10.22
CA CYS A 170 -1.23 1.97 9.23
C CYS A 170 0.15 1.63 9.83
N VAL A 171 0.73 2.51 10.66
CA VAL A 171 1.98 2.20 11.39
C VAL A 171 1.81 0.94 12.23
N LYS A 172 0.72 0.82 12.99
CA LYS A 172 0.44 -0.38 13.79
C LYS A 172 0.31 -1.64 12.94
N ALA A 173 -0.42 -1.57 11.83
CA ALA A 173 -0.58 -2.69 10.90
C ALA A 173 0.78 -3.15 10.33
N MET A 174 1.67 -2.20 9.99
CA MET A 174 3.01 -2.51 9.49
C MET A 174 3.93 -3.04 10.61
N GLN A 175 3.77 -2.59 11.86
CA GLN A 175 4.48 -3.16 13.03
C GLN A 175 4.12 -4.62 13.24
N ASP A 176 2.86 -4.99 13.10
CA ASP A 176 2.38 -6.37 13.28
C ASP A 176 2.95 -7.32 12.23
N ARG A 177 3.39 -6.80 11.07
CA ARG A 177 4.03 -7.56 9.99
C ARG A 177 5.50 -7.15 9.75
N ALA A 178 6.15 -6.53 10.72
CA ALA A 178 7.48 -5.92 10.58
C ALA A 178 8.57 -6.92 10.12
N ASP A 179 8.50 -8.18 10.53
CA ASP A 179 9.45 -9.22 10.10
C ASP A 179 9.30 -9.51 8.59
N GLU A 180 8.09 -9.70 8.09
CA GLU A 180 7.79 -9.94 6.67
C GLU A 180 8.19 -8.74 5.81
N LEU A 181 7.96 -7.53 6.31
CA LEU A 181 8.32 -6.28 5.63
C LEU A 181 9.83 -5.98 5.67
N GLY A 182 10.59 -6.66 6.53
CA GLY A 182 11.98 -6.33 6.78
C GLY A 182 12.17 -4.98 7.48
N LEU A 183 11.18 -4.54 8.27
CA LEU A 183 11.15 -3.26 8.97
C LEU A 183 11.25 -3.40 10.50
N LYS A 184 11.62 -4.57 11.00
CA LYS A 184 11.85 -4.79 12.44
C LYS A 184 13.03 -3.97 12.96
N GLY A 185 13.99 -3.71 12.09
CA GLY A 185 15.22 -3.00 12.44
C GLY A 185 16.32 -3.90 12.99
N SER A 186 17.51 -3.33 13.14
CA SER A 186 18.68 -4.01 13.71
C SER A 186 18.76 -3.73 15.22
N ASN A 187 18.90 -4.77 16.03
CA ASN A 187 19.15 -4.71 17.48
C ASN A 187 18.00 -4.16 18.36
N ILE A 188 16.74 -4.28 17.95
CA ILE A 188 15.62 -4.07 18.86
C ILE A 188 15.30 -5.43 19.49
N SER A 189 15.80 -5.68 20.71
CA SER A 189 15.25 -6.73 21.57
C SER A 189 13.87 -6.28 22.00
N LEU A 190 12.83 -6.87 21.42
CA LEU A 190 11.47 -6.70 21.93
C LEU A 190 11.42 -7.51 23.23
N GLY A 191 11.51 -6.82 24.39
CA GLY A 191 11.32 -7.38 25.73
C GLY A 191 9.89 -7.82 25.96
#